data_6975281d40bfa6e713e947235ed8cc24
#
_entry.id   6975281d40bfa6e713e947235ed8cc24
#
_cell.length_a   1.000
_cell.length_b   1.000
_cell.length_c   1.000
_cell.angle_alpha   90.00
_cell.angle_beta   90.00
_cell.angle_gamma   90.00
#
_symmetry.space_group_name_H-M   'P 1'
#
loop_
_entity.id
_entity.type
_entity.pdbx_description
1 polymer ?
#
loop_
_entity_poly.entity_id
_entity_poly.type
_entity_poly.pdbx_seq_one_letter_code
_entity_poly.pdbx_strand_id
1 'polypeptide(L)'
;GIITAYEVQVNLVKGICLHKHKIDHIAHLGPSVAAGIGSMLRLNTETIYQAVQQAFHVTVSTRQSRKGAISSWKAYAPAHAGKLAIEAVDRAMRGEGAPSPIYEGEDSVIARILDGKKAKYYVPLPKKNEPKKAILETYTKEYSAEYQAQALIDIGKKLNKRIQDLKTIKKIDIYTSHHTHFVIGTGANDPQKMDPSSSRETLDHSIICLLYTSDAADEEDSV
;
A
#
# COMPACT_ATOMS: atom_id res chain seq x y z
N GLY A 1 -18.02 -0.70 -9.51
CA GLY A 1 -17.05 0.26 -8.90
C GLY A 1 -15.90 -0.46 -8.24
N ILE A 2 -16.12 -1.08 -7.07
CA ILE A 2 -15.04 -1.70 -6.24
C ILE A 2 -14.22 -2.71 -7.04
N ILE A 3 -14.84 -3.69 -7.69
CA ILE A 3 -14.12 -4.68 -8.52
C ILE A 3 -13.28 -4.01 -9.60
N THR A 4 -13.78 -2.95 -10.23
CA THR A 4 -13.01 -2.20 -11.24
C THR A 4 -11.82 -1.46 -10.61
N ALA A 5 -12.00 -0.86 -9.44
CA ALA A 5 -10.91 -0.21 -8.73
C ALA A 5 -9.80 -1.21 -8.38
N TYR A 6 -10.15 -2.39 -7.86
CA TYR A 6 -9.17 -3.46 -7.59
C TYR A 6 -8.49 -3.96 -8.88
N GLU A 7 -9.24 -4.11 -9.96
CA GLU A 7 -8.67 -4.54 -11.25
C GLU A 7 -7.60 -3.56 -11.73
N VAL A 8 -7.86 -2.26 -11.64
CA VAL A 8 -6.87 -1.24 -12.01
C VAL A 8 -5.71 -1.23 -11.03
N GLN A 9 -5.98 -1.21 -9.72
CA GLN A 9 -4.96 -1.13 -8.67
C GLN A 9 -3.95 -2.28 -8.76
N VAL A 10 -4.43 -3.51 -8.79
CA VAL A 10 -3.58 -4.71 -8.79
C VAL A 10 -2.74 -4.78 -10.06
N ASN A 11 -3.34 -4.46 -11.22
CA ASN A 11 -2.61 -4.50 -12.48
C ASN A 11 -1.60 -3.34 -12.62
N LEU A 12 -1.88 -2.16 -12.07
CA LEU A 12 -0.88 -1.09 -11.94
C LEU A 12 0.31 -1.54 -11.10
N VAL A 13 0.06 -2.17 -9.94
CA VAL A 13 1.14 -2.71 -9.08
C VAL A 13 1.97 -3.77 -9.79
N LYS A 14 1.35 -4.65 -10.60
CA LYS A 14 2.08 -5.64 -11.42
C LYS A 14 2.95 -4.99 -12.49
N GLY A 15 2.45 -3.93 -13.13
CA GLY A 15 3.15 -3.26 -14.22
C GLY A 15 4.21 -2.26 -13.76
N ILE A 16 4.00 -1.58 -12.64
CA ILE A 16 4.83 -0.46 -12.16
C ILE A 16 5.15 -0.62 -10.69
N CYS A 17 6.36 -1.02 -10.37
CA CYS A 17 6.83 -1.16 -8.99
C CYS A 17 7.26 0.19 -8.40
N LEU A 18 6.36 0.91 -7.77
CA LEU A 18 6.65 2.21 -7.11
C LEU A 18 7.68 2.08 -5.97
N HIS A 19 7.76 0.93 -5.32
CA HIS A 19 8.71 0.65 -4.23
C HIS A 19 10.17 0.82 -4.66
N LYS A 20 10.49 0.40 -5.90
CA LYS A 20 11.81 0.56 -6.50
C LYS A 20 12.24 2.03 -6.53
N HIS A 21 11.29 2.92 -6.76
CA HIS A 21 11.51 4.37 -6.90
C HIS A 21 11.27 5.16 -5.61
N LYS A 22 11.05 4.49 -4.48
CA LYS A 22 10.75 5.13 -3.18
C LYS A 22 9.49 6.00 -3.21
N ILE A 23 8.55 5.68 -4.10
CA ILE A 23 7.23 6.29 -4.17
C ILE A 23 6.25 5.47 -3.34
N ASP A 24 5.34 6.14 -2.64
CA ASP A 24 4.30 5.47 -1.88
C ASP A 24 3.29 4.81 -2.84
N HIS A 25 2.90 3.58 -2.53
CA HIS A 25 1.94 2.83 -3.35
C HIS A 25 0.54 3.45 -3.37
N ILE A 26 0.24 4.40 -2.49
CA ILE A 26 -1.01 5.17 -2.57
C ILE A 26 -1.14 5.95 -3.87
N ALA A 27 -0.03 6.24 -4.57
CA ALA A 27 -0.06 6.86 -5.89
C ALA A 27 -0.88 6.07 -6.91
N HIS A 28 -0.92 4.73 -6.80
CA HIS A 28 -1.80 3.91 -7.62
C HIS A 28 -3.26 3.93 -7.15
N LEU A 29 -3.51 4.29 -5.90
CA LEU A 29 -4.86 4.27 -5.34
C LEU A 29 -5.75 5.38 -5.93
N GLY A 30 -5.22 6.59 -6.08
CA GLY A 30 -5.96 7.70 -6.69
C GLY A 30 -6.58 7.33 -8.04
N PRO A 31 -5.77 6.99 -9.06
CA PRO A 31 -6.28 6.60 -10.38
C PRO A 31 -7.19 5.37 -10.34
N SER A 32 -6.92 4.40 -9.47
CA SER A 32 -7.73 3.18 -9.36
C SER A 32 -9.12 3.48 -8.81
N VAL A 33 -9.22 4.32 -7.79
CA VAL A 33 -10.50 4.77 -7.23
C VAL A 33 -11.26 5.63 -8.24
N ALA A 34 -10.60 6.56 -8.93
CA ALA A 34 -11.22 7.37 -9.96
C ALA A 34 -11.81 6.51 -11.10
N ALA A 35 -11.06 5.53 -11.59
CA ALA A 35 -11.54 4.57 -12.58
C ALA A 35 -12.73 3.74 -12.07
N GLY A 36 -12.68 3.30 -10.81
CA GLY A 36 -13.74 2.55 -10.16
C GLY A 36 -15.04 3.35 -10.04
N ILE A 37 -14.96 4.60 -9.59
CA ILE A 37 -16.12 5.51 -9.47
C ILE A 37 -16.68 5.83 -10.85
N GLY A 38 -15.82 6.21 -11.81
CA GLY A 38 -16.25 6.50 -13.18
C GLY A 38 -16.97 5.32 -13.82
N SER A 39 -16.47 4.09 -13.62
CA SER A 39 -17.15 2.86 -14.05
C SER A 39 -18.49 2.64 -13.35
N MET A 40 -18.58 2.92 -12.05
CA MET A 40 -19.82 2.81 -11.27
C MET A 40 -20.90 3.78 -11.78
N LEU A 41 -20.50 5.00 -12.06
CA LEU A 41 -21.36 6.05 -12.58
C LEU A 41 -21.63 5.91 -14.09
N ARG A 42 -21.05 4.92 -14.76
CA ARG A 42 -21.16 4.68 -16.21
C ARG A 42 -20.74 5.88 -17.05
N LEU A 43 -19.73 6.61 -16.62
CA LEU A 43 -19.20 7.75 -17.35
C LEU A 43 -18.55 7.28 -18.67
N ASN A 44 -18.48 8.16 -19.64
CA ASN A 44 -17.76 7.88 -20.88
C ASN A 44 -16.24 7.77 -20.63
N THR A 45 -15.53 7.15 -21.57
CA THR A 45 -14.09 6.88 -21.43
C THR A 45 -13.27 8.14 -21.27
N GLU A 46 -13.61 9.22 -21.97
CA GLU A 46 -12.88 10.49 -21.89
C GLU A 46 -13.00 11.11 -20.50
N THR A 47 -14.19 11.16 -19.93
CA THR A 47 -14.40 11.67 -18.56
C THR A 47 -13.64 10.83 -17.54
N ILE A 48 -13.62 9.49 -17.67
CA ILE A 48 -12.86 8.61 -16.80
C ILE A 48 -11.35 8.87 -16.98
N TYR A 49 -10.88 9.04 -18.21
CA TYR A 49 -9.48 9.34 -18.50
C TYR A 49 -9.05 10.64 -17.82
N GLN A 50 -9.81 11.72 -17.94
CA GLN A 50 -9.52 13.00 -17.30
C GLN A 50 -9.50 12.85 -15.76
N ALA A 51 -10.45 12.15 -15.18
CA ALA A 51 -10.49 11.89 -13.75
C ALA A 51 -9.28 11.10 -13.24
N VAL A 52 -8.86 10.07 -13.95
CA VAL A 52 -7.67 9.25 -13.64
C VAL A 52 -6.41 10.09 -13.69
N GLN A 53 -6.24 10.95 -14.70
CA GLN A 53 -5.08 11.84 -14.83
C GLN A 53 -5.01 12.84 -13.66
N GLN A 54 -6.14 13.50 -13.33
CA GLN A 54 -6.21 14.43 -12.19
C GLN A 54 -5.87 13.72 -10.87
N ALA A 55 -6.52 12.57 -10.62
CA ALA A 55 -6.30 11.81 -9.39
C ALA A 55 -4.84 11.38 -9.23
N PHE A 56 -4.18 10.94 -10.30
CA PHE A 56 -2.78 10.53 -10.23
C PHE A 56 -1.86 11.71 -9.93
N HIS A 57 -2.09 12.85 -10.56
CA HIS A 57 -1.28 14.06 -10.36
C HIS A 57 -1.19 14.46 -8.88
N VAL A 58 -2.28 14.35 -8.13
CA VAL A 58 -2.37 14.81 -6.74
C VAL A 58 -2.06 13.72 -5.70
N THR A 59 -1.96 12.45 -6.10
CA THR A 59 -1.69 11.34 -5.16
C THR A 59 -0.27 10.82 -5.18
N VAL A 60 0.59 11.33 -6.07
CA VAL A 60 2.02 10.96 -6.09
C VAL A 60 2.71 11.51 -4.85
N SER A 61 3.28 10.62 -4.05
CA SER A 61 4.00 10.97 -2.82
C SER A 61 5.14 10.01 -2.55
N THR A 62 6.12 10.44 -1.77
CA THR A 62 7.28 9.61 -1.43
C THR A 62 6.97 8.63 -0.29
N ARG A 63 7.80 7.61 -0.14
CA ARG A 63 7.72 6.65 0.96
C ARG A 63 8.22 7.18 2.30
N GLN A 64 8.51 8.46 2.45
CA GLN A 64 8.93 9.02 3.72
C GLN A 64 7.88 8.81 4.82
N SER A 65 6.59 8.79 4.46
CA SER A 65 5.49 8.48 5.37
C SER A 65 5.54 7.07 6.00
N ARG A 66 6.44 6.20 5.54
CA ARG A 66 6.59 4.80 5.97
C ARG A 66 7.98 4.49 6.50
N LYS A 67 8.77 5.50 6.85
CA LYS A 67 10.13 5.34 7.36
C LYS A 67 10.39 6.28 8.52
N GLY A 68 11.26 5.84 9.44
CA GLY A 68 11.54 6.57 10.67
C GLY A 68 10.36 6.53 11.64
N ALA A 69 10.09 7.65 12.30
CA ALA A 69 8.93 7.82 13.15
C ALA A 69 7.66 7.88 12.28
N ILE A 70 7.00 6.74 12.12
CA ILE A 70 5.75 6.64 11.35
C ILE A 70 4.63 7.28 12.17
N SER A 71 3.87 8.18 11.56
CA SER A 71 2.75 8.86 12.19
C SER A 71 1.41 8.25 11.77
N SER A 72 0.34 8.63 12.47
CA SER A 72 -1.04 8.27 12.15
C SER A 72 -1.46 8.67 10.73
N TRP A 73 -0.78 9.66 10.12
CA TRP A 73 -1.01 10.04 8.71
C TRP A 73 -0.93 8.85 7.76
N LYS A 74 -0.08 7.85 8.05
CA LYS A 74 0.01 6.64 7.25
C LYS A 74 -1.33 5.89 7.11
N ALA A 75 -2.14 5.89 8.16
CA ALA A 75 -3.47 5.29 8.13
C ALA A 75 -4.47 6.14 7.34
N TYR A 76 -4.35 7.46 7.39
CA TYR A 76 -5.26 8.39 6.71
C TYR A 76 -4.92 8.62 5.24
N ALA A 77 -3.66 8.49 4.84
CA ALA A 77 -3.22 8.76 3.47
C ALA A 77 -4.01 8.00 2.40
N PRO A 78 -4.34 6.71 2.54
CA PRO A 78 -5.18 5.99 1.57
C PRO A 78 -6.59 6.57 1.45
N ALA A 79 -7.22 6.90 2.58
CA ALA A 79 -8.56 7.51 2.58
C ALA A 79 -8.53 8.91 1.96
N HIS A 80 -7.46 9.69 2.22
CA HIS A 80 -7.28 10.99 1.60
C HIS A 80 -7.09 10.88 0.08
N ALA A 81 -6.32 9.92 -0.40
CA ALA A 81 -6.20 9.65 -1.84
C ALA A 81 -7.56 9.29 -2.47
N GLY A 82 -8.39 8.52 -1.77
CA GLY A 82 -9.76 8.24 -2.18
C GLY A 82 -10.63 9.49 -2.27
N LYS A 83 -10.53 10.40 -1.29
CA LYS A 83 -11.22 11.70 -1.32
C LYS A 83 -10.81 12.53 -2.54
N LEU A 84 -9.52 12.63 -2.82
CA LEU A 84 -9.00 13.35 -4.00
C LEU A 84 -9.46 12.72 -5.31
N ALA A 85 -9.60 11.40 -5.36
CA ALA A 85 -10.13 10.70 -6.52
C ALA A 85 -11.62 11.00 -6.75
N ILE A 86 -12.43 11.11 -5.68
CA ILE A 86 -13.85 11.53 -5.77
C ILE A 86 -13.93 12.94 -6.35
N GLU A 87 -13.11 13.86 -5.84
CA GLU A 87 -13.05 15.23 -6.33
C GLU A 87 -12.63 15.28 -7.81
N ALA A 88 -11.63 14.49 -8.21
CA ALA A 88 -11.19 14.42 -9.60
C ALA A 88 -12.30 13.94 -10.54
N VAL A 89 -13.12 12.97 -10.12
CA VAL A 89 -14.27 12.51 -10.89
C VAL A 89 -15.33 13.60 -11.02
N ASP A 90 -15.66 14.30 -9.93
CA ASP A 90 -16.63 15.41 -9.95
C ASP A 90 -16.17 16.54 -10.90
N ARG A 91 -14.90 16.93 -10.83
CA ARG A 91 -14.31 17.94 -11.73
C ARG A 91 -14.37 17.50 -13.19
N ALA A 92 -13.98 16.26 -13.49
CA ALA A 92 -14.04 15.72 -14.84
C ALA A 92 -15.47 15.66 -15.39
N MET A 93 -16.46 15.34 -14.54
CA MET A 93 -17.90 15.38 -14.91
C MET A 93 -18.38 16.79 -15.26
N ARG A 94 -17.78 17.82 -14.68
CA ARG A 94 -18.04 19.24 -15.01
C ARG A 94 -17.26 19.73 -16.22
N GLY A 95 -16.46 18.87 -16.87
CA GLY A 95 -15.68 19.21 -18.06
C GLY A 95 -14.31 19.82 -17.76
N GLU A 96 -13.83 19.76 -16.51
CA GLU A 96 -12.47 20.21 -16.20
C GLU A 96 -11.43 19.22 -16.75
N GLY A 97 -10.49 19.74 -17.53
CA GLY A 97 -9.38 18.95 -18.09
C GLY A 97 -8.30 18.63 -17.05
N ALA A 98 -7.49 17.63 -17.34
CA ALA A 98 -6.39 17.16 -16.52
C ALA A 98 -5.04 17.45 -17.17
N PRO A 99 -3.93 17.45 -16.39
CA PRO A 99 -2.58 17.30 -16.95
C PRO A 99 -2.52 15.97 -17.72
N SER A 100 -2.46 16.03 -19.03
CA SER A 100 -2.56 14.84 -19.90
C SER A 100 -1.52 14.88 -21.01
N PRO A 101 -0.78 13.80 -21.20
CA PRO A 101 -0.77 12.55 -20.44
C PRO A 101 0.09 12.66 -19.16
N ILE A 102 -0.42 12.24 -18.00
CA ILE A 102 0.31 12.34 -16.73
C ILE A 102 1.38 11.25 -16.57
N TYR A 103 1.14 10.06 -17.13
CA TYR A 103 2.12 8.96 -17.06
C TYR A 103 3.24 9.14 -18.07
N GLU A 104 2.92 9.51 -19.30
CA GLU A 104 3.84 9.65 -20.44
C GLU A 104 3.95 11.12 -20.85
N GLY A 105 5.09 11.50 -21.39
CA GLY A 105 5.38 12.87 -21.79
C GLY A 105 6.75 13.32 -21.28
N GLU A 106 7.18 14.52 -21.65
CA GLU A 106 8.52 15.00 -21.35
C GLU A 106 8.76 15.21 -19.86
N ASP A 107 7.77 15.73 -19.16
CA ASP A 107 7.80 16.02 -17.71
C ASP A 107 6.85 15.12 -16.91
N SER A 108 6.50 13.97 -17.47
CA SER A 108 5.60 12.99 -16.87
C SER A 108 6.21 12.25 -15.68
N VAL A 109 5.36 11.48 -14.98
CA VAL A 109 5.78 10.64 -13.85
C VAL A 109 6.81 9.59 -14.30
N ILE A 110 6.63 8.94 -15.44
CA ILE A 110 7.61 7.99 -15.96
C ILE A 110 8.94 8.68 -16.22
N ALA A 111 8.93 9.85 -16.84
CA ALA A 111 10.13 10.56 -17.23
C ALA A 111 10.94 11.12 -16.05
N ARG A 112 10.26 11.60 -15.00
CA ARG A 112 10.90 12.36 -13.91
C ARG A 112 11.01 11.59 -12.59
N ILE A 113 10.11 10.65 -12.36
CA ILE A 113 9.99 9.98 -11.06
C ILE A 113 10.34 8.48 -11.15
N LEU A 114 10.11 7.85 -12.31
CA LEU A 114 10.39 6.43 -12.52
C LEU A 114 11.70 6.20 -13.30
N ASP A 115 11.69 5.31 -14.26
CA ASP A 115 12.91 4.86 -14.97
C ASP A 115 13.33 5.79 -16.13
N GLY A 116 12.75 6.99 -16.25
CA GLY A 116 13.12 8.00 -17.22
C GLY A 116 12.32 7.97 -18.52
N LYS A 117 12.48 9.00 -19.33
CA LYS A 117 11.69 9.31 -20.54
C LYS A 117 11.60 8.17 -21.59
N LYS A 118 12.59 7.28 -21.61
CA LYS A 118 12.63 6.16 -22.57
C LYS A 118 12.01 4.88 -22.02
N ALA A 119 11.67 4.84 -20.74
CA ALA A 119 11.10 3.67 -20.12
C ALA A 119 9.67 3.40 -20.62
N LYS A 120 9.37 2.11 -20.76
CA LYS A 120 8.04 1.64 -21.13
C LYS A 120 7.58 0.66 -20.09
N TYR A 121 6.35 0.83 -19.64
CA TYR A 121 5.69 -0.07 -18.70
C TYR A 121 4.54 -0.79 -19.39
N TYR A 122 4.36 -2.04 -19.02
CA TYR A 122 3.21 -2.83 -19.44
C TYR A 122 2.32 -3.09 -18.24
N VAL A 123 1.08 -2.61 -18.30
CA VAL A 123 0.05 -2.85 -17.28
C VAL A 123 -0.92 -3.90 -17.83
N PRO A 124 -0.99 -5.11 -17.23
CA PRO A 124 -1.74 -6.24 -17.78
C PRO A 124 -3.25 -6.12 -17.51
N LEU A 125 -3.87 -5.06 -18.00
CA LEU A 125 -5.32 -4.88 -17.88
C LEU A 125 -6.08 -5.90 -18.75
N PRO A 126 -7.27 -6.38 -18.30
CA PRO A 126 -8.09 -7.30 -19.07
C PRO A 126 -8.58 -6.65 -20.36
N LYS A 127 -8.74 -7.47 -21.39
CA LYS A 127 -9.34 -7.03 -22.65
C LYS A 127 -10.84 -6.77 -22.48
N LYS A 128 -11.43 -6.12 -23.48
CA LYS A 128 -12.89 -5.90 -23.52
C LYS A 128 -13.61 -7.24 -23.38
N ASN A 129 -14.57 -7.30 -22.46
CA ASN A 129 -15.38 -8.46 -22.13
C ASN A 129 -14.64 -9.60 -21.35
N GLU A 130 -13.37 -9.45 -21.01
CA GLU A 130 -12.73 -10.35 -20.07
C GLU A 130 -13.19 -10.06 -18.63
N PRO A 131 -13.34 -11.09 -17.80
CA PRO A 131 -13.77 -10.90 -16.42
C PRO A 131 -12.68 -10.23 -15.58
N LYS A 132 -13.08 -9.29 -14.74
CA LYS A 132 -12.23 -8.62 -13.76
C LYS A 132 -12.00 -9.56 -12.57
N LYS A 133 -10.80 -10.07 -12.40
CA LYS A 133 -10.45 -11.09 -11.40
C LYS A 133 -9.31 -10.68 -10.47
N ALA A 134 -8.67 -9.54 -10.69
CA ALA A 134 -7.47 -9.16 -9.95
C ALA A 134 -7.70 -9.04 -8.43
N ILE A 135 -8.92 -8.75 -7.99
CA ILE A 135 -9.28 -8.78 -6.56
C ILE A 135 -9.00 -10.14 -5.91
N LEU A 136 -9.11 -11.25 -6.66
CA LEU A 136 -8.85 -12.60 -6.17
C LEU A 136 -7.36 -12.86 -5.91
N GLU A 137 -6.48 -11.99 -6.36
CA GLU A 137 -5.04 -12.05 -6.14
C GLU A 137 -4.60 -11.21 -4.93
N THR A 138 -5.55 -10.68 -4.16
CA THR A 138 -5.29 -9.89 -2.96
C THR A 138 -5.59 -10.71 -1.71
N TYR A 139 -4.97 -10.30 -0.60
CA TYR A 139 -5.14 -10.95 0.70
C TYR A 139 -5.59 -9.91 1.73
N THR A 140 -6.54 -10.28 2.56
CA THR A 140 -6.90 -9.51 3.75
C THR A 140 -5.91 -9.84 4.87
N LYS A 141 -5.61 -8.85 5.71
CA LYS A 141 -4.85 -9.06 6.94
C LYS A 141 -5.79 -9.57 8.04
N GLU A 142 -5.33 -10.52 8.83
CA GLU A 142 -6.01 -10.98 10.04
C GLU A 142 -5.68 -10.06 11.22
N TYR A 143 -4.41 -9.63 11.29
CA TYR A 143 -3.91 -8.77 12.38
C TYR A 143 -3.64 -7.35 11.89
N SER A 144 -3.85 -6.36 12.77
CA SER A 144 -3.49 -4.95 12.53
C SER A 144 -1.98 -4.74 12.58
N ALA A 145 -1.27 -5.38 11.67
CA ALA A 145 0.19 -5.37 11.56
C ALA A 145 0.60 -5.35 10.09
N GLU A 146 1.90 -5.16 9.85
CA GLU A 146 2.46 -5.26 8.52
C GLU A 146 2.26 -6.67 7.93
N TYR A 147 2.05 -6.77 6.59
CA TYR A 147 1.66 -8.03 5.97
C TYR A 147 2.68 -9.17 6.18
N GLN A 148 3.96 -8.86 6.09
CA GLN A 148 5.03 -9.85 6.26
C GLN A 148 5.13 -10.41 7.70
N ALA A 149 4.49 -9.75 8.66
CA ALA A 149 4.47 -10.20 10.06
C ALA A 149 3.30 -11.13 10.40
N GLN A 150 2.28 -11.26 9.54
CA GLN A 150 1.07 -12.04 9.84
C GLN A 150 1.40 -13.48 10.29
N ALA A 151 2.24 -14.19 9.53
CA ALA A 151 2.64 -15.55 9.87
C ALA A 151 3.49 -15.64 11.16
N LEU A 152 4.27 -14.58 11.46
CA LEU A 152 5.05 -14.53 12.70
C LEU A 152 4.16 -14.39 13.93
N ILE A 153 3.10 -13.60 13.84
CA ILE A 153 2.11 -13.46 14.92
C ILE A 153 1.45 -14.81 15.19
N ASP A 154 1.04 -15.55 14.16
CA ASP A 154 0.52 -16.92 14.30
C ASP A 154 1.50 -17.87 14.98
N ILE A 155 2.78 -17.78 14.60
CA ILE A 155 3.85 -18.61 15.21
C ILE A 155 4.04 -18.19 16.66
N GLY A 156 4.08 -16.90 16.96
CA GLY A 156 4.19 -16.36 18.33
C GLY A 156 3.07 -16.88 19.23
N LYS A 157 1.82 -16.75 18.81
CA LYS A 157 0.65 -17.29 19.52
C LYS A 157 0.74 -18.81 19.77
N LYS A 158 1.22 -19.58 18.79
CA LYS A 158 1.41 -21.02 18.96
C LYS A 158 2.54 -21.37 19.93
N LEU A 159 3.63 -20.61 19.89
CA LEU A 159 4.78 -20.83 20.78
C LEU A 159 4.45 -20.43 22.21
N ASN A 160 3.74 -19.33 22.42
CA ASN A 160 3.32 -18.89 23.75
C ASN A 160 2.55 -19.99 24.49
N LYS A 161 1.64 -20.69 23.83
CA LYS A 161 0.91 -21.85 24.38
C LYS A 161 1.79 -23.05 24.76
N ARG A 162 3.03 -23.12 24.28
CA ARG A 162 3.98 -24.23 24.52
C ARG A 162 5.07 -23.89 25.53
N ILE A 163 5.38 -22.61 25.69
CA ILE A 163 6.44 -22.12 26.58
C ILE A 163 5.81 -21.86 27.95
N GLN A 164 6.24 -22.60 28.96
CA GLN A 164 5.71 -22.48 30.32
C GLN A 164 6.21 -21.23 31.06
N ASP A 165 7.43 -20.81 30.79
CA ASP A 165 8.05 -19.63 31.39
C ASP A 165 8.85 -18.85 30.35
N LEU A 166 8.30 -17.70 29.92
CA LEU A 166 8.95 -16.81 28.95
C LEU A 166 10.28 -16.25 29.42
N LYS A 167 10.52 -16.18 30.75
CA LYS A 167 11.77 -15.69 31.34
C LYS A 167 12.96 -16.64 31.08
N THR A 168 12.69 -17.87 30.69
CA THR A 168 13.73 -18.85 30.34
C THR A 168 14.30 -18.68 28.95
N ILE A 169 13.64 -17.87 28.10
CA ILE A 169 14.07 -17.61 26.73
C ILE A 169 15.35 -16.78 26.76
N LYS A 170 16.45 -17.34 26.27
CA LYS A 170 17.73 -16.63 26.15
C LYS A 170 17.93 -15.94 24.82
N LYS A 171 17.34 -16.46 23.76
CA LYS A 171 17.52 -15.96 22.40
C LYS A 171 16.36 -16.40 21.49
N ILE A 172 15.99 -15.54 20.57
CA ILE A 172 15.03 -15.83 19.50
C ILE A 172 15.72 -15.53 18.17
N ASP A 173 15.84 -16.52 17.29
CA ASP A 173 16.31 -16.35 15.93
C ASP A 173 15.13 -16.46 14.96
N ILE A 174 14.90 -15.41 14.18
CA ILE A 174 13.81 -15.34 13.20
C ILE A 174 14.37 -15.56 11.80
N TYR A 175 14.04 -16.69 11.19
CA TYR A 175 14.36 -16.98 9.79
C TYR A 175 13.22 -16.54 8.89
N THR A 176 13.48 -15.59 8.01
CA THR A 176 12.44 -14.98 7.17
C THR A 176 12.95 -14.67 5.75
N SER A 177 12.10 -14.19 4.87
CA SER A 177 12.49 -13.79 3.52
C SER A 177 13.40 -12.56 3.54
N HIS A 178 14.25 -12.43 2.51
CA HIS A 178 15.06 -11.23 2.30
C HIS A 178 14.21 -9.96 2.32
N HIS A 179 13.05 -9.97 1.67
CA HIS A 179 12.14 -8.82 1.64
C HIS A 179 11.66 -8.43 3.04
N THR A 180 11.19 -9.38 3.82
CA THR A 180 10.75 -9.14 5.21
C THR A 180 11.88 -8.57 6.06
N HIS A 181 13.08 -9.15 5.97
CA HIS A 181 14.25 -8.67 6.70
C HIS A 181 14.56 -7.19 6.39
N PHE A 182 14.49 -6.78 5.13
CA PHE A 182 14.79 -5.40 4.71
C PHE A 182 13.63 -4.42 4.87
N VAL A 183 12.40 -4.88 5.03
CA VAL A 183 11.24 -3.98 5.18
C VAL A 183 10.91 -3.73 6.66
N ILE A 184 10.84 -4.79 7.46
CA ILE A 184 10.40 -4.71 8.86
C ILE A 184 11.37 -5.33 9.85
N GLY A 185 12.45 -5.93 9.40
CA GLY A 185 13.51 -6.54 10.22
C GLY A 185 14.72 -5.63 10.43
N THR A 186 15.76 -6.19 10.98
CA THR A 186 17.03 -5.48 11.28
C THR A 186 17.72 -4.92 10.03
N GLY A 187 17.49 -5.51 8.86
CA GLY A 187 18.02 -5.02 7.58
C GLY A 187 17.33 -3.75 7.06
N ALA A 188 16.26 -3.28 7.70
CA ALA A 188 15.56 -2.06 7.30
C ALA A 188 16.40 -0.79 7.50
N ASN A 189 17.48 -0.85 8.32
CA ASN A 189 18.27 0.31 8.72
C ASN A 189 17.39 1.46 9.25
N ASP A 190 16.44 1.11 10.12
CA ASP A 190 15.45 2.00 10.68
C ASP A 190 15.44 1.84 12.20
N PRO A 191 16.27 2.61 12.93
CA PRO A 191 16.44 2.45 14.39
C PRO A 191 15.14 2.58 15.17
N GLN A 192 14.19 3.39 14.70
CA GLN A 192 12.89 3.58 15.36
C GLN A 192 12.08 2.27 15.42
N LYS A 193 12.27 1.38 14.45
CA LYS A 193 11.64 0.04 14.47
C LYS A 193 12.24 -0.91 15.51
N MET A 194 13.38 -0.55 16.09
CA MET A 194 14.05 -1.33 17.12
C MET A 194 13.85 -0.73 18.52
N ASP A 195 13.22 0.44 18.60
CA ASP A 195 12.94 1.16 19.85
C ASP A 195 11.51 0.87 20.33
N PRO A 196 11.34 0.14 21.44
CA PRO A 196 10.00 -0.18 21.96
C PRO A 196 9.19 1.04 22.44
N SER A 197 9.84 2.20 22.60
CA SER A 197 9.17 3.45 22.93
C SER A 197 8.63 4.21 21.71
N SER A 198 8.86 3.71 20.50
CA SER A 198 8.36 4.30 19.28
C SER A 198 6.82 4.28 19.19
N SER A 199 6.28 5.09 18.30
CA SER A 199 4.82 5.12 18.04
C SER A 199 4.27 3.74 17.67
N ARG A 200 3.01 3.48 17.99
CA ARG A 200 2.30 2.25 17.59
C ARG A 200 2.43 1.99 16.10
N GLU A 201 2.26 3.02 15.27
CA GLU A 201 2.36 2.92 13.81
C GLU A 201 3.75 2.48 13.35
N THR A 202 4.80 2.83 14.09
CA THR A 202 6.16 2.37 13.84
C THR A 202 6.33 0.91 14.27
N LEU A 203 5.85 0.56 15.46
CA LEU A 203 5.95 -0.79 16.04
C LEU A 203 5.16 -1.83 15.23
N ASP A 204 4.01 -1.47 14.68
CA ASP A 204 3.25 -2.33 13.74
C ASP A 204 4.05 -2.71 12.47
N HIS A 205 5.20 -2.06 12.24
CA HIS A 205 6.13 -2.29 11.15
C HIS A 205 7.49 -2.80 11.61
N SER A 206 7.55 -3.36 12.82
CA SER A 206 8.74 -3.99 13.41
C SER A 206 8.47 -5.46 13.70
N ILE A 207 9.16 -6.34 12.99
CA ILE A 207 9.02 -7.79 13.21
C ILE A 207 9.42 -8.20 14.64
N ILE A 208 10.36 -7.48 15.24
CA ILE A 208 10.82 -7.73 16.61
C ILE A 208 9.75 -7.33 17.61
N CYS A 209 9.22 -6.12 17.49
CA CYS A 209 8.19 -5.62 18.40
C CYS A 209 6.89 -6.43 18.29
N LEU A 210 6.48 -6.81 17.08
CA LEU A 210 5.29 -7.63 16.86
C LEU A 210 5.39 -9.01 17.50
N LEU A 211 6.58 -9.60 17.59
CA LEU A 211 6.77 -10.83 18.33
C LEU A 211 6.62 -10.65 19.84
N TYR A 212 7.08 -9.51 20.37
CA TYR A 212 6.95 -9.16 21.78
C TYR A 212 5.51 -8.84 22.21
N THR A 213 4.75 -8.23 21.32
CA THR A 213 3.37 -7.75 21.59
C THR A 213 2.30 -8.74 21.12
N SER A 214 2.66 -9.87 20.54
CA SER A 214 1.70 -10.90 20.13
C SER A 214 0.91 -11.51 21.31
N ASP A 215 1.35 -11.26 22.55
CA ASP A 215 0.67 -11.64 23.79
C ASP A 215 -0.32 -10.57 24.25
N ALA A 216 -0.04 -9.28 23.98
CA ALA A 216 -0.89 -8.16 24.37
C ALA A 216 -2.10 -7.96 23.42
N ALA A 217 -2.08 -8.54 22.24
CA ALA A 217 -3.21 -8.45 21.30
C ALA A 217 -4.44 -9.26 21.75
N ASP A 218 -4.28 -10.21 22.66
CA ASP A 218 -5.41 -11.00 23.21
C ASP A 218 -6.11 -10.28 24.37
N GLU A 219 -5.55 -9.19 24.92
CA GLU A 219 -6.18 -8.41 25.99
C GLU A 219 -7.06 -7.23 25.49
N GLU A 220 -6.90 -6.79 24.23
CA GLU A 220 -7.69 -5.69 23.67
C GLU A 220 -9.07 -6.10 23.14
N ASP A 221 -9.38 -7.39 23.02
CA ASP A 221 -10.73 -7.87 22.62
C ASP A 221 -11.72 -7.92 23.79
N SER A 222 -11.38 -7.36 24.95
CA SER A 222 -12.22 -7.36 26.16
C SER A 222 -12.68 -5.98 26.62
N VAL A 223 -12.90 -5.01 25.69
CA VAL A 223 -13.60 -3.75 26.01
C VAL A 223 -14.69 -3.46 24.98
#